data_ddec07690971cf94c667d3b372e92023
#
_entry.id   ddec07690971cf94c667d3b372e92023
#
_cell.length_a   1.000
_cell.length_b   1.000
_cell.length_c   1.000
_cell.angle_alpha   90.00
_cell.angle_beta   90.00
_cell.angle_gamma   90.00
#
_symmetry.space_group_name_H-M   'P 1'
#
loop_
_entity.id
_entity.type
_entity.pdbx_description
1 polymer ?
#
loop_
_entity_poly.entity_id
_entity_poly.type
_entity_poly.pdbx_seq_one_letter_code
_entity_poly.pdbx_strand_id
1 'polypeptide(L)'
;MKKDVFSESERLDIIVSEIREILKRWGYQEIFLPSVVEHDGKLRKGLNITCQNEFYSVNPDPTSQMAVNFRDGLPIRKFYIREILDGIEGKFQAGIEFLCDDPVRNKVEILNILISILERLKIEDFYVDIGSLKIWKETIENIKEYRDDIFTALRRRNLSLIDDLPISSEKKEELWDLLNLRGEKCGFDKIDRLIDLVDDDRFYADLGTVRPLPYYDDIIFEIYSPRAGFPIGAGGEYKLEGTHGCGFALDLEMISEIYNIEEENDFVVVDGDLKTSYRRARGLVEDGEKVRMEI
;
A
#
# COMPACT_ATOMS: atom_id res chain seq x y z
N MET A 1 -16.45 -15.48 13.78
CA MET A 1 -17.56 -15.50 12.81
C MET A 1 -17.01 -16.09 11.54
N LYS A 2 -17.62 -17.12 10.91
CA LYS A 2 -17.17 -17.55 9.58
C LYS A 2 -17.45 -16.39 8.61
N LYS A 3 -16.42 -15.85 7.96
CA LYS A 3 -16.60 -14.87 6.88
C LYS A 3 -17.45 -15.53 5.79
N ASP A 4 -18.43 -14.83 5.28
CA ASP A 4 -19.17 -15.27 4.10
C ASP A 4 -18.29 -14.97 2.88
N VAL A 5 -17.61 -16.01 2.40
CA VAL A 5 -16.64 -15.93 1.31
C VAL A 5 -17.27 -15.37 0.03
N PHE A 6 -18.55 -15.63 -0.22
CA PHE A 6 -19.21 -15.17 -1.44
C PHE A 6 -19.46 -13.66 -1.43
N SER A 7 -20.03 -13.14 -0.33
CA SER A 7 -20.28 -11.69 -0.19
C SER A 7 -18.97 -10.87 -0.09
N GLU A 8 -17.93 -11.44 0.50
CA GLU A 8 -16.60 -10.83 0.52
C GLU A 8 -15.99 -10.79 -0.88
N SER A 9 -16.11 -11.88 -1.64
CA SER A 9 -15.62 -11.95 -3.03
C SER A 9 -16.33 -10.97 -3.95
N GLU A 10 -17.62 -10.75 -3.80
CA GLU A 10 -18.38 -9.76 -4.57
C GLU A 10 -17.85 -8.33 -4.33
N ARG A 11 -17.61 -7.97 -3.08
CA ARG A 11 -16.99 -6.67 -2.74
C ARG A 11 -15.59 -6.52 -3.32
N LEU A 12 -14.77 -7.54 -3.14
CA LEU A 12 -13.39 -7.54 -3.65
C LEU A 12 -13.35 -7.43 -5.17
N ASP A 13 -14.26 -8.07 -5.90
CA ASP A 13 -14.32 -7.96 -7.37
C ASP A 13 -14.59 -6.52 -7.81
N ILE A 14 -15.54 -5.85 -7.19
CA ILE A 14 -15.85 -4.43 -7.47
C ILE A 14 -14.63 -3.56 -7.15
N ILE A 15 -14.06 -3.68 -5.94
CA ILE A 15 -12.91 -2.90 -5.48
C ILE A 15 -11.72 -3.07 -6.43
N VAL A 16 -11.40 -4.32 -6.78
CA VAL A 16 -10.30 -4.66 -7.69
C VAL A 16 -10.53 -4.06 -9.08
N SER A 17 -11.76 -4.12 -9.58
CA SER A 17 -12.12 -3.58 -10.90
C SER A 17 -11.95 -2.05 -10.94
N GLU A 18 -12.43 -1.35 -9.90
CA GLU A 18 -12.32 0.10 -9.79
C GLU A 18 -10.87 0.56 -9.65
N ILE A 19 -10.09 -0.09 -8.78
CA ILE A 19 -8.66 0.21 -8.63
C ILE A 19 -7.92 0.00 -9.94
N ARG A 20 -8.17 -1.13 -10.62
CA ARG A 20 -7.53 -1.44 -11.91
C ARG A 20 -7.84 -0.41 -12.97
N GLU A 21 -9.09 0.05 -13.03
CA GLU A 21 -9.52 1.08 -13.99
C GLU A 21 -8.81 2.41 -13.73
N ILE A 22 -8.81 2.89 -12.49
CA ILE A 22 -8.12 4.14 -12.11
C ILE A 22 -6.64 4.07 -12.44
N LEU A 23 -5.95 2.99 -12.06
CA LEU A 23 -4.51 2.84 -12.32
C LEU A 23 -4.18 2.83 -13.81
N LYS A 24 -5.01 2.18 -14.63
CA LYS A 24 -4.85 2.21 -16.09
C LYS A 24 -5.09 3.60 -16.67
N ARG A 25 -6.05 4.37 -16.16
CA ARG A 25 -6.29 5.77 -16.55
C ARG A 25 -5.11 6.68 -16.19
N TRP A 26 -4.41 6.41 -15.10
CA TRP A 26 -3.17 7.09 -14.73
C TRP A 26 -1.94 6.63 -15.55
N GLY A 27 -2.11 5.68 -16.48
CA GLY A 27 -1.06 5.19 -17.36
C GLY A 27 -0.16 4.11 -16.73
N TYR A 28 -0.61 3.47 -15.66
CA TYR A 28 0.10 2.35 -15.04
C TYR A 28 -0.23 1.03 -15.72
N GLN A 29 0.77 0.18 -15.81
CA GLN A 29 0.64 -1.16 -16.37
C GLN A 29 0.61 -2.21 -15.25
N GLU A 30 -0.36 -3.11 -15.32
CA GLU A 30 -0.43 -4.26 -14.41
C GLU A 30 0.71 -5.24 -14.70
N ILE A 31 1.39 -5.69 -13.65
CA ILE A 31 2.41 -6.73 -13.73
C ILE A 31 1.94 -8.01 -13.05
N PHE A 32 2.29 -9.12 -13.66
CA PHE A 32 2.00 -10.46 -13.16
C PHE A 32 3.30 -11.10 -12.70
N LEU A 33 3.57 -11.05 -11.40
CA LEU A 33 4.77 -11.60 -10.81
C LEU A 33 4.55 -13.10 -10.49
N PRO A 34 5.56 -13.95 -10.68
CA PRO A 34 5.48 -15.35 -10.29
C PRO A 34 5.15 -15.52 -8.81
N SER A 35 4.27 -16.47 -8.48
CA SER A 35 3.94 -16.78 -7.08
C SER A 35 5.04 -17.56 -6.37
N VAL A 36 5.83 -18.33 -7.12
CA VAL A 36 6.98 -19.08 -6.57
C VAL A 36 8.23 -18.62 -7.30
N VAL A 37 9.23 -18.20 -6.55
CA VAL A 37 10.52 -17.72 -7.08
C VAL A 37 11.65 -18.35 -6.29
N GLU A 38 12.81 -18.53 -6.93
CA GLU A 38 14.03 -18.95 -6.25
C GLU A 38 14.41 -17.90 -5.20
N HIS A 39 14.77 -18.35 -4.00
CA HIS A 39 15.14 -17.48 -2.89
C HIS A 39 16.59 -17.00 -3.04
N ASP A 40 16.78 -15.73 -3.31
CA ASP A 40 18.12 -15.12 -3.50
C ASP A 40 18.61 -14.31 -2.29
N GLY A 41 17.90 -14.36 -1.17
CA GLY A 41 18.22 -13.60 0.07
C GLY A 41 17.86 -12.10 0.02
N LYS A 42 17.51 -11.55 -1.13
CA LYS A 42 17.06 -10.15 -1.29
C LYS A 42 15.55 -10.02 -1.17
N LEU A 43 14.82 -11.10 -1.47
CA LEU A 43 13.37 -11.14 -1.33
C LEU A 43 12.95 -10.89 0.12
N ARG A 44 11.86 -10.17 0.28
CA ARG A 44 11.25 -9.85 1.57
C ARG A 44 9.88 -10.50 1.67
N LYS A 45 9.46 -10.78 2.91
CA LYS A 45 8.23 -11.52 3.19
C LYS A 45 8.19 -12.85 2.43
N GLY A 46 6.99 -13.40 2.21
CA GLY A 46 6.80 -14.69 1.58
C GLY A 46 6.95 -15.86 2.55
N LEU A 47 6.45 -16.99 2.13
CA LEU A 47 6.69 -18.27 2.81
C LEU A 47 7.91 -18.93 2.16
N ASN A 48 8.97 -19.12 2.93
CA ASN A 48 10.16 -19.82 2.43
C ASN A 48 9.98 -21.34 2.56
N ILE A 49 10.20 -22.04 1.45
CA ILE A 49 10.08 -23.50 1.37
C ILE A 49 11.34 -24.12 0.75
N THR A 50 11.58 -25.38 1.07
CA THR A 50 12.61 -26.20 0.43
C THR A 50 11.93 -27.26 -0.46
N CYS A 51 12.32 -27.31 -1.71
CA CYS A 51 11.85 -28.32 -2.66
C CYS A 51 13.03 -28.85 -3.48
N GLN A 52 13.23 -30.16 -3.53
CA GLN A 52 14.34 -30.82 -4.27
C GLN A 52 15.73 -30.24 -3.95
N ASN A 53 16.00 -29.93 -2.67
CA ASN A 53 17.21 -29.28 -2.14
C ASN A 53 17.46 -27.83 -2.60
N GLU A 54 16.49 -27.18 -3.22
CA GLU A 54 16.52 -25.77 -3.60
C GLU A 54 15.59 -24.96 -2.68
N PHE A 55 15.92 -23.68 -2.47
CA PHE A 55 15.16 -22.77 -1.62
C PHE A 55 14.27 -21.87 -2.50
N TYR A 56 12.99 -21.78 -2.12
CA TYR A 56 12.01 -20.97 -2.82
C TYR A 56 11.28 -20.05 -1.84
N SER A 57 10.83 -18.91 -2.36
CA SER A 57 9.87 -18.01 -1.68
C SER A 57 8.53 -18.04 -2.41
N VAL A 58 7.46 -18.23 -1.64
CA VAL A 58 6.07 -18.23 -2.15
C VAL A 58 5.44 -16.90 -1.82
N ASN A 59 4.85 -16.25 -2.82
CA ASN A 59 4.20 -14.92 -2.74
C ASN A 59 5.01 -13.89 -1.93
N PRO A 60 6.30 -13.67 -2.24
CA PRO A 60 7.09 -12.66 -1.58
C PRO A 60 6.63 -11.24 -1.94
N ASP A 61 7.13 -10.25 -1.21
CA ASP A 61 6.85 -8.84 -1.43
C ASP A 61 7.17 -8.41 -2.87
N PRO A 62 6.21 -7.80 -3.60
CA PRO A 62 6.39 -7.42 -5.00
C PRO A 62 7.48 -6.38 -5.24
N THR A 63 7.64 -5.39 -4.36
CA THR A 63 8.70 -4.39 -4.48
C THR A 63 10.07 -5.06 -4.49
N SER A 64 10.28 -6.06 -3.62
CA SER A 64 11.54 -6.83 -3.60
C SER A 64 11.70 -7.72 -4.84
N GLN A 65 10.61 -8.32 -5.36
CA GLN A 65 10.66 -9.08 -6.63
C GLN A 65 11.00 -8.18 -7.82
N MET A 66 10.42 -6.99 -7.87
CA MET A 66 10.74 -6.01 -8.91
C MET A 66 12.20 -5.56 -8.81
N ALA A 67 12.70 -5.37 -7.58
CA ALA A 67 14.08 -4.99 -7.33
C ALA A 67 15.09 -5.97 -7.93
N VAL A 68 14.84 -7.26 -7.76
CA VAL A 68 15.72 -8.32 -8.31
C VAL A 68 15.69 -8.38 -9.84
N ASN A 69 14.55 -7.98 -10.45
CA ASN A 69 14.31 -8.08 -11.89
C ASN A 69 14.38 -6.74 -12.63
N PHE A 70 14.77 -5.67 -11.93
CA PHE A 70 14.84 -4.33 -12.53
C PHE A 70 15.86 -4.28 -13.66
N ARG A 71 15.42 -3.98 -14.89
CA ARG A 71 16.27 -3.85 -16.09
C ARG A 71 15.77 -2.81 -17.09
N ASP A 72 14.65 -2.18 -16.82
CA ASP A 72 14.01 -1.27 -17.77
C ASP A 72 14.48 0.18 -17.61
N GLY A 73 14.29 0.95 -18.69
CA GLY A 73 14.51 2.39 -18.67
C GLY A 73 13.41 3.14 -17.91
N LEU A 74 13.73 4.33 -17.40
CA LEU A 74 12.81 5.21 -16.69
C LEU A 74 11.93 6.03 -17.66
N PRO A 75 10.74 6.46 -17.24
CA PRO A 75 10.06 6.15 -15.97
C PRO A 75 9.36 4.79 -15.98
N ILE A 76 9.24 4.15 -14.81
CA ILE A 76 8.52 2.89 -14.64
C ILE A 76 7.25 3.15 -13.82
N ARG A 77 6.10 2.82 -14.39
CA ARG A 77 4.76 2.88 -13.78
C ARG A 77 4.14 1.50 -13.79
N LYS A 78 4.14 0.84 -12.65
CA LYS A 78 3.63 -0.54 -12.50
C LYS A 78 2.68 -0.64 -11.33
N PHE A 79 1.72 -1.56 -11.43
CA PHE A 79 0.89 -1.96 -10.30
C PHE A 79 0.67 -3.47 -10.30
N TYR A 80 0.27 -3.98 -9.16
CA TYR A 80 -0.08 -5.39 -8.98
C TYR A 80 -1.31 -5.52 -8.08
N ILE A 81 -2.07 -6.59 -8.26
CA ILE A 81 -3.16 -6.98 -7.37
C ILE A 81 -2.99 -8.47 -7.11
N ARG A 82 -2.64 -8.82 -5.89
CA ARG A 82 -2.33 -10.21 -5.52
C ARG A 82 -2.28 -10.44 -4.02
N GLU A 83 -2.31 -11.71 -3.64
CA GLU A 83 -1.98 -12.14 -2.29
C GLU A 83 -0.47 -12.08 -2.06
N ILE A 84 -0.09 -11.56 -0.89
CA ILE A 84 1.27 -11.52 -0.36
C ILE A 84 1.31 -12.34 0.91
N LEU A 85 2.32 -13.16 1.09
CA LEU A 85 2.52 -13.91 2.33
C LEU A 85 3.54 -13.23 3.24
N ASP A 86 3.24 -13.22 4.55
CA ASP A 86 4.17 -12.87 5.61
C ASP A 86 4.24 -14.09 6.56
N GLY A 87 5.17 -15.00 6.30
CA GLY A 87 5.11 -16.34 6.84
C GLY A 87 3.90 -17.12 6.29
N ILE A 88 3.00 -17.53 7.18
CA ILE A 88 1.75 -18.25 6.83
C ILE A 88 0.52 -17.32 6.72
N GLU A 89 0.69 -16.05 7.05
CA GLU A 89 -0.40 -15.07 6.96
C GLU A 89 -0.45 -14.48 5.55
N GLY A 90 -1.60 -14.63 4.90
CA GLY A 90 -1.89 -14.04 3.60
C GLY A 90 -2.58 -12.69 3.76
N LYS A 91 -2.24 -11.74 2.86
CA LYS A 91 -2.94 -10.46 2.70
C LYS A 91 -3.17 -10.18 1.24
N PHE A 92 -4.41 -9.94 0.86
CA PHE A 92 -4.73 -9.54 -0.50
C PHE A 92 -4.52 -8.04 -0.67
N GLN A 93 -3.63 -7.66 -1.57
CA GLN A 93 -3.16 -6.28 -1.72
C GLN A 93 -3.22 -5.79 -3.16
N ALA A 94 -3.55 -4.50 -3.31
CA ALA A 94 -3.25 -3.73 -4.51
C ALA A 94 -2.08 -2.81 -4.22
N GLY A 95 -1.00 -2.92 -4.98
CA GLY A 95 0.18 -2.08 -4.83
C GLY A 95 0.58 -1.40 -6.12
N ILE A 96 1.20 -0.25 -5.99
CA ILE A 96 1.63 0.61 -7.09
C ILE A 96 3.09 1.03 -6.87
N GLU A 97 3.85 1.09 -7.96
CA GLU A 97 5.26 1.46 -7.95
C GLU A 97 5.55 2.46 -9.06
N PHE A 98 6.14 3.59 -8.69
CA PHE A 98 6.60 4.60 -9.61
C PHE A 98 8.08 4.90 -9.39
N LEU A 99 8.90 4.61 -10.40
CA LEU A 99 10.33 4.90 -10.41
C LEU A 99 10.61 5.99 -11.45
N CYS A 100 11.31 7.04 -11.04
CA CYS A 100 11.78 8.10 -11.93
C CYS A 100 12.95 8.86 -11.30
N ASP A 101 13.62 9.71 -12.10
CA ASP A 101 14.78 10.49 -11.65
C ASP A 101 14.39 11.68 -10.74
N ASP A 102 13.12 12.08 -10.71
CA ASP A 102 12.61 13.16 -9.87
C ASP A 102 11.96 12.61 -8.59
N PRO A 103 12.64 12.70 -7.43
CA PRO A 103 12.14 12.15 -6.16
C PRO A 103 10.98 12.95 -5.56
N VAL A 104 10.66 14.15 -6.02
CA VAL A 104 9.49 14.89 -5.57
C VAL A 104 8.28 14.48 -6.39
N ARG A 105 8.45 14.42 -7.71
CA ARG A 105 7.39 14.06 -8.65
C ARG A 105 6.81 12.67 -8.34
N ASN A 106 7.66 11.68 -8.06
CA ASN A 106 7.16 10.33 -7.81
C ASN A 106 6.24 10.27 -6.58
N LYS A 107 6.57 10.99 -5.50
CA LYS A 107 5.73 11.05 -4.29
C LYS A 107 4.41 11.76 -4.54
N VAL A 108 4.45 12.93 -5.19
CA VAL A 108 3.24 13.70 -5.49
C VAL A 108 2.29 12.90 -6.39
N GLU A 109 2.80 12.24 -7.46
CA GLU A 109 2.00 11.42 -8.34
C GLU A 109 1.35 10.24 -7.59
N ILE A 110 2.11 9.52 -6.78
CA ILE A 110 1.64 8.37 -5.99
C ILE A 110 0.54 8.78 -5.00
N LEU A 111 0.69 9.90 -4.30
CA LEU A 111 -0.31 10.37 -3.33
C LEU A 111 -1.59 10.87 -4.02
N ASN A 112 -1.49 11.52 -5.18
CA ASN A 112 -2.67 11.90 -5.97
C ASN A 112 -3.42 10.67 -6.53
N ILE A 113 -2.71 9.61 -6.89
CA ILE A 113 -3.34 8.36 -7.31
C ILE A 113 -4.07 7.70 -6.13
N LEU A 114 -3.48 7.73 -4.93
CA LEU A 114 -4.13 7.26 -3.71
C LEU A 114 -5.46 7.97 -3.48
N ILE A 115 -5.48 9.30 -3.55
CA ILE A 115 -6.70 10.11 -3.45
C ILE A 115 -7.72 9.64 -4.49
N SER A 116 -7.30 9.54 -5.77
CA SER A 116 -8.18 9.13 -6.87
C SER A 116 -8.81 7.74 -6.66
N ILE A 117 -8.06 6.80 -6.09
CA ILE A 117 -8.54 5.45 -5.78
C ILE A 117 -9.58 5.49 -4.66
N LEU A 118 -9.27 6.15 -3.54
CA LEU A 118 -10.16 6.16 -2.37
C LEU A 118 -11.45 6.93 -2.65
N GLU A 119 -11.38 8.04 -3.37
CA GLU A 119 -12.56 8.79 -3.83
C GLU A 119 -13.42 7.97 -4.79
N ARG A 120 -12.80 7.23 -5.72
CA ARG A 120 -13.52 6.34 -6.63
C ARG A 120 -14.26 5.23 -5.87
N LEU A 121 -13.67 4.74 -4.79
CA LEU A 121 -14.28 3.77 -3.86
C LEU A 121 -15.26 4.42 -2.88
N LYS A 122 -15.53 5.74 -2.98
CA LYS A 122 -16.39 6.50 -2.06
C LYS A 122 -15.96 6.38 -0.58
N ILE A 123 -14.65 6.25 -0.37
CA ILE A 123 -14.01 6.29 0.94
C ILE A 123 -13.43 7.69 1.11
N GLU A 124 -14.28 8.65 1.46
CA GLU A 124 -13.90 10.06 1.58
C GLU A 124 -13.33 10.40 2.97
N ASP A 125 -13.70 9.63 3.98
CA ASP A 125 -13.28 9.75 5.37
C ASP A 125 -11.97 8.99 5.63
N PHE A 126 -10.90 9.43 4.97
CA PHE A 126 -9.56 8.92 5.21
C PHE A 126 -8.59 10.05 5.54
N TYR A 127 -7.46 9.71 6.10
CA TYR A 127 -6.32 10.60 6.30
C TYR A 127 -5.01 9.85 6.11
N VAL A 128 -3.97 10.62 5.79
CA VAL A 128 -2.64 10.10 5.49
C VAL A 128 -1.63 10.75 6.42
N ASP A 129 -1.00 9.95 7.26
CA ASP A 129 0.09 10.37 8.13
C ASP A 129 1.43 10.20 7.41
N ILE A 130 2.18 11.29 7.24
CA ILE A 130 3.48 11.32 6.56
C ILE A 130 4.60 11.46 7.58
N GLY A 131 5.49 10.48 7.60
CA GLY A 131 6.70 10.45 8.43
C GLY A 131 7.98 10.46 7.60
N SER A 132 9.13 10.45 8.29
CA SER A 132 10.46 10.37 7.68
C SER A 132 11.39 9.48 8.49
N LEU A 133 11.87 8.43 7.88
CA LEU A 133 12.91 7.57 8.47
C LEU A 133 14.26 8.27 8.54
N LYS A 134 14.53 9.19 7.62
CA LYS A 134 15.79 9.92 7.58
C LYS A 134 15.92 10.84 8.78
N ILE A 135 14.88 11.57 9.15
CA ILE A 135 14.85 12.41 10.34
C ILE A 135 15.19 11.57 11.58
N TRP A 136 14.54 10.42 11.75
CA TRP A 136 14.84 9.51 12.84
C TRP A 136 16.28 9.01 12.84
N LYS A 137 16.79 8.57 11.68
CA LYS A 137 18.17 8.08 11.53
C LYS A 137 19.19 9.17 11.90
N GLU A 138 18.96 10.42 11.48
CA GLU A 138 19.81 11.57 11.80
C GLU A 138 19.73 11.93 13.30
N THR A 139 18.52 11.96 13.86
CA THR A 139 18.32 12.25 15.28
C THR A 139 19.02 11.26 16.20
N ILE A 140 19.04 9.96 15.85
CA ILE A 140 19.64 8.91 16.69
C ILE A 140 21.09 8.56 16.31
N GLU A 141 21.75 9.30 15.42
CA GLU A 141 23.10 8.96 14.92
C GLU A 141 24.12 8.82 16.06
N ASN A 142 24.02 9.66 17.09
CA ASN A 142 24.93 9.66 18.25
C ASN A 142 24.61 8.56 19.28
N ILE A 143 23.49 7.85 19.12
CA ILE A 143 23.00 6.79 20.01
C ILE A 143 22.54 5.56 19.19
N LYS A 144 23.17 5.34 18.07
CA LYS A 144 22.79 4.28 17.09
C LYS A 144 22.82 2.87 17.65
N GLU A 145 23.52 2.62 18.76
CA GLU A 145 23.51 1.36 19.49
C GLU A 145 22.12 1.00 20.04
N TYR A 146 21.26 2.00 20.31
CA TYR A 146 19.88 1.82 20.78
C TYR A 146 18.84 1.90 19.66
N ARG A 147 19.29 1.90 18.40
CA ARG A 147 18.42 2.06 17.23
C ARG A 147 17.24 1.10 17.22
N ASP A 148 17.49 -0.18 17.45
CA ASP A 148 16.45 -1.20 17.36
C ASP A 148 15.43 -1.09 18.49
N ASP A 149 15.87 -0.69 19.69
CA ASP A 149 15.00 -0.40 20.82
C ASP A 149 14.13 0.83 20.55
N ILE A 150 14.73 1.92 20.05
CA ILE A 150 14.02 3.12 19.67
C ILE A 150 12.98 2.84 18.58
N PHE A 151 13.36 2.17 17.49
CA PHE A 151 12.39 1.81 16.46
C PHE A 151 11.32 0.84 16.94
N THR A 152 11.61 0.02 17.96
CA THR A 152 10.61 -0.82 18.61
C THR A 152 9.64 0.01 19.45
N ALA A 153 10.13 1.00 20.20
CA ALA A 153 9.31 1.94 20.95
C ALA A 153 8.37 2.74 20.02
N LEU A 154 8.92 3.24 18.91
CA LEU A 154 8.16 3.98 17.89
C LEU A 154 7.03 3.14 17.29
N ARG A 155 7.32 1.92 16.83
CA ARG A 155 6.31 1.00 16.27
C ARG A 155 5.18 0.67 17.24
N ARG A 156 5.52 0.57 18.54
CA ARG A 156 4.55 0.29 19.60
C ARG A 156 3.88 1.54 20.15
N ARG A 157 4.32 2.72 19.70
CA ARG A 157 3.96 4.03 20.28
C ARG A 157 4.06 3.98 21.82
N ASN A 158 5.13 3.34 22.32
CA ASN A 158 5.35 3.13 23.74
C ASN A 158 6.57 3.92 24.21
N LEU A 159 6.32 5.10 24.74
CA LEU A 159 7.34 6.03 25.24
C LEU A 159 8.13 5.46 26.44
N SER A 160 7.53 4.60 27.26
CA SER A 160 8.25 4.05 28.43
C SER A 160 9.47 3.22 28.02
N LEU A 161 9.49 2.66 26.82
CA LEU A 161 10.67 1.96 26.31
C LEU A 161 11.85 2.92 26.03
N ILE A 162 11.56 4.18 25.71
CA ILE A 162 12.59 5.23 25.54
C ILE A 162 13.11 5.68 26.91
N ASP A 163 12.22 5.75 27.92
CA ASP A 163 12.60 6.14 29.29
C ASP A 163 13.60 5.17 29.93
N ASP A 164 13.49 3.88 29.61
CA ASP A 164 14.37 2.86 30.13
C ASP A 164 15.77 2.85 29.48
N LEU A 165 15.96 3.62 28.38
CA LEU A 165 17.26 3.69 27.71
C LEU A 165 18.28 4.48 28.54
N PRO A 166 19.55 4.04 28.62
CA PRO A 166 20.62 4.72 29.36
C PRO A 166 21.20 5.90 28.53
N ILE A 167 20.37 6.83 28.11
CA ILE A 167 20.72 8.05 27.37
C ILE A 167 20.39 9.28 28.22
N SER A 168 20.89 10.47 27.82
CA SER A 168 20.66 11.68 28.59
C SER A 168 19.18 12.10 28.61
N SER A 169 18.77 12.84 29.63
CA SER A 169 17.38 13.32 29.74
C SER A 169 17.01 14.26 28.60
N GLU A 170 17.93 15.10 28.16
CA GLU A 170 17.72 16.00 27.02
C GLU A 170 17.46 15.18 25.74
N LYS A 171 18.16 14.04 25.57
CA LYS A 171 17.95 13.19 24.39
C LYS A 171 16.62 12.46 24.45
N LYS A 172 16.17 12.04 25.63
CA LYS A 172 14.83 11.45 25.80
C LYS A 172 13.74 12.47 25.44
N GLU A 173 13.87 13.70 25.92
CA GLU A 173 12.94 14.80 25.62
C GLU A 173 12.89 15.09 24.11
N GLU A 174 14.05 15.17 23.44
CA GLU A 174 14.13 15.32 21.97
C GLU A 174 13.40 14.19 21.23
N LEU A 175 13.57 12.92 21.63
CA LEU A 175 12.90 11.79 21.03
C LEU A 175 11.38 11.81 21.28
N TRP A 176 10.96 12.28 22.46
CA TRP A 176 9.55 12.43 22.81
C TRP A 176 8.88 13.53 22.01
N ASP A 177 9.53 14.68 21.88
CA ASP A 177 9.02 15.80 21.10
C ASP A 177 8.85 15.37 19.64
N LEU A 178 9.85 14.68 19.10
CA LEU A 178 9.81 14.20 17.73
C LEU A 178 8.70 13.15 17.51
N LEU A 179 8.52 12.22 18.45
CA LEU A 179 7.46 11.20 18.36
C LEU A 179 6.05 11.80 18.41
N ASN A 180 5.87 12.89 19.16
CA ASN A 180 4.58 13.54 19.33
C ASN A 180 4.35 14.67 18.31
N LEU A 181 5.32 14.92 17.42
CA LEU A 181 5.20 15.96 16.42
C LEU A 181 4.25 15.53 15.32
N ARG A 182 3.03 16.05 15.40
CA ARG A 182 1.93 15.80 14.46
C ARG A 182 1.16 17.07 14.17
N GLY A 183 0.78 17.30 12.91
CA GLY A 183 -0.04 18.43 12.49
C GLY A 183 -0.08 18.60 10.98
N GLU A 184 -0.74 19.64 10.50
CA GLU A 184 -0.77 20.03 9.10
C GLU A 184 0.65 20.36 8.58
N LYS A 185 1.51 20.84 9.47
CA LYS A 185 2.95 21.10 9.23
C LYS A 185 3.77 20.70 10.46
N CYS A 186 5.01 20.34 10.22
CA CYS A 186 5.94 19.90 11.27
C CYS A 186 7.25 20.71 11.34
N GLY A 187 7.45 21.68 10.43
CA GLY A 187 8.67 22.47 10.35
C GLY A 187 9.83 21.78 9.62
N PHE A 188 9.63 20.60 9.06
CA PHE A 188 10.59 19.94 8.19
C PHE A 188 10.21 20.17 6.73
N ASP A 189 10.97 21.04 6.06
CA ASP A 189 10.70 21.53 4.69
C ASP A 189 10.31 20.43 3.70
N LYS A 190 10.91 19.24 3.79
CA LYS A 190 10.64 18.16 2.87
C LYS A 190 9.24 17.59 3.02
N ILE A 191 8.75 17.44 4.26
CA ILE A 191 7.41 16.95 4.55
C ILE A 191 6.39 18.05 4.26
N ASP A 192 6.63 19.24 4.80
CA ASP A 192 5.72 20.39 4.66
C ASP A 192 5.49 20.74 3.18
N ARG A 193 6.58 20.74 2.39
CA ARG A 193 6.49 20.96 0.94
C ARG A 193 5.74 19.84 0.22
N LEU A 194 5.90 18.58 0.65
CA LEU A 194 5.15 17.47 0.03
C LEU A 194 3.66 17.61 0.27
N ILE A 195 3.26 17.95 1.49
CA ILE A 195 1.85 18.20 1.85
C ILE A 195 1.31 19.38 1.03
N ASP A 196 2.04 20.50 0.95
CA ASP A 196 1.66 21.67 0.15
C ASP A 196 1.50 21.34 -1.35
N LEU A 197 2.30 20.39 -1.90
CA LEU A 197 2.22 19.99 -3.30
C LEU A 197 1.08 19.01 -3.59
N VAL A 198 0.66 18.22 -2.60
CA VAL A 198 -0.52 17.35 -2.72
C VAL A 198 -1.80 18.16 -2.64
N ASP A 199 -1.81 19.24 -1.84
CA ASP A 199 -2.90 20.22 -1.70
C ASP A 199 -4.23 19.56 -1.30
N ASP A 200 -4.20 18.73 -0.25
CA ASP A 200 -5.37 18.00 0.27
C ASP A 200 -5.34 17.99 1.80
N ASP A 201 -6.42 18.45 2.43
CA ASP A 201 -6.54 18.65 3.89
C ASP A 201 -6.53 17.32 4.70
N ARG A 202 -6.56 16.17 4.02
CA ARG A 202 -6.49 14.84 4.64
C ARG A 202 -5.06 14.37 4.92
N PHE A 203 -4.04 15.19 4.59
CA PHE A 203 -2.63 14.85 4.75
C PHE A 203 -2.02 15.57 5.94
N TYR A 204 -1.36 14.82 6.80
CA TYR A 204 -0.73 15.32 8.02
C TYR A 204 0.72 14.85 8.13
N ALA A 205 1.58 15.71 8.66
CA ALA A 205 2.87 15.28 9.16
C ALA A 205 2.68 14.52 10.47
N ASP A 206 3.22 13.32 10.60
CA ASP A 206 3.27 12.54 11.84
C ASP A 206 4.62 11.83 11.92
N LEU A 207 5.56 12.38 12.68
CA LEU A 207 6.89 11.78 12.85
C LEU A 207 6.85 10.51 13.72
N GLY A 208 5.75 10.25 14.40
CA GLY A 208 5.48 8.95 15.04
C GLY A 208 5.17 7.84 14.07
N THR A 209 4.86 8.15 12.81
CA THR A 209 4.68 7.16 11.75
C THR A 209 6.04 6.64 11.32
N VAL A 210 6.32 5.36 11.66
CA VAL A 210 7.59 4.69 11.34
C VAL A 210 7.34 3.26 10.87
N ARG A 211 7.82 2.96 9.66
CA ARG A 211 7.84 1.60 9.10
C ARG A 211 9.28 1.26 8.68
N PRO A 212 10.11 0.71 9.58
CA PRO A 212 11.48 0.39 9.25
C PRO A 212 11.56 -0.88 8.37
N LEU A 213 11.02 -0.79 7.15
CA LEU A 213 11.32 -1.79 6.13
C LEU A 213 12.72 -1.52 5.57
N PRO A 214 13.53 -2.56 5.34
CA PRO A 214 14.93 -2.40 4.96
C PRO A 214 15.18 -1.60 3.69
N TYR A 215 14.18 -1.50 2.82
CA TYR A 215 14.28 -0.79 1.55
C TYR A 215 13.80 0.66 1.60
N TYR A 216 13.06 1.10 2.64
CA TYR A 216 12.65 2.50 2.75
C TYR A 216 13.82 3.42 3.05
N ASP A 217 13.92 4.50 2.28
CA ASP A 217 15.02 5.45 2.36
C ASP A 217 14.69 6.63 3.29
N ASP A 218 13.55 7.32 3.06
CA ASP A 218 13.19 8.54 3.78
C ASP A 218 11.68 8.63 4.05
N ILE A 219 10.92 9.26 3.13
CA ILE A 219 9.49 9.50 3.32
C ILE A 219 8.73 8.18 3.37
N ILE A 220 7.91 8.06 4.40
CA ILE A 220 6.96 6.95 4.57
C ILE A 220 5.59 7.53 4.90
N PHE A 221 4.54 6.79 4.61
CA PHE A 221 3.19 7.20 4.96
C PHE A 221 2.29 6.01 5.28
N GLU A 222 1.30 6.26 6.11
CA GLU A 222 0.24 5.30 6.45
C GLU A 222 -1.12 5.94 6.17
N ILE A 223 -2.04 5.11 5.70
CA ILE A 223 -3.38 5.51 5.27
C ILE A 223 -4.37 4.95 6.26
N TYR A 224 -5.20 5.82 6.83
CA TYR A 224 -6.18 5.45 7.84
C TYR A 224 -7.59 5.84 7.41
N SER A 225 -8.58 5.09 7.87
CA SER A 225 -9.98 5.49 7.88
C SER A 225 -10.55 5.31 9.29
N PRO A 226 -11.37 6.25 9.79
CA PRO A 226 -12.04 6.09 11.10
C PRO A 226 -12.93 4.84 11.19
N ARG A 227 -13.32 4.28 10.03
CA ARG A 227 -14.12 3.06 9.95
C ARG A 227 -13.29 1.78 10.11
N ALA A 228 -11.97 1.87 9.97
CA ALA A 228 -11.05 0.75 10.11
C ALA A 228 -10.28 0.83 11.42
N GLY A 229 -10.05 -0.30 12.08
CA GLY A 229 -9.28 -0.38 13.33
C GLY A 229 -7.76 -0.27 13.14
N PHE A 230 -7.28 -0.41 11.91
CA PHE A 230 -5.87 -0.43 11.52
C PHE A 230 -5.65 0.38 10.22
N PRO A 231 -4.40 0.69 9.86
CA PRO A 231 -4.11 1.31 8.57
C PRO A 231 -4.65 0.46 7.41
N ILE A 232 -5.37 1.10 6.49
CA ILE A 232 -5.91 0.46 5.27
C ILE A 232 -4.86 0.36 4.16
N GLY A 233 -3.72 0.99 4.35
CA GLY A 233 -2.59 0.94 3.43
C GLY A 233 -1.38 1.66 3.96
N ALA A 234 -0.27 1.50 3.28
CA ALA A 234 0.96 2.20 3.59
C ALA A 234 1.90 2.24 2.39
N GLY A 235 2.81 3.21 2.41
CA GLY A 235 3.78 3.38 1.34
C GLY A 235 5.01 4.17 1.77
N GLY A 236 5.83 4.50 0.79
CA GLY A 236 7.00 5.32 1.05
C GLY A 236 8.00 5.35 -0.10
N GLU A 237 9.03 6.14 0.14
CA GLU A 237 10.17 6.33 -0.75
C GLU A 237 11.22 5.24 -0.55
N TYR A 238 11.73 4.70 -1.64
CA TYR A 238 12.81 3.73 -1.63
C TYR A 238 13.81 4.00 -2.76
N LYS A 239 14.97 3.35 -2.69
CA LYS A 239 15.94 3.36 -3.79
C LYS A 239 16.14 1.98 -4.35
N LEU A 240 16.15 1.92 -5.68
CA LEU A 240 16.38 0.72 -6.44
C LEU A 240 17.52 0.96 -7.44
N GLU A 241 18.68 0.29 -7.22
CA GLU A 241 19.89 0.46 -8.04
C GLU A 241 20.27 1.94 -8.31
N GLY A 242 20.07 2.81 -7.30
CA GLY A 242 20.35 4.24 -7.40
C GLY A 242 19.20 5.09 -7.91
N THR A 243 18.12 4.49 -8.41
CA THR A 243 16.92 5.19 -8.87
C THR A 243 15.94 5.41 -7.73
N HIS A 244 15.29 6.57 -7.70
CA HIS A 244 14.26 6.88 -6.73
C HIS A 244 12.93 6.23 -7.12
N GLY A 245 12.36 5.48 -6.17
CA GLY A 245 11.04 4.90 -6.26
C GLY A 245 10.14 5.40 -5.14
N CYS A 246 8.85 5.44 -5.41
CA CYS A 246 7.81 5.62 -4.42
C CYS A 246 6.63 4.72 -4.78
N GLY A 247 6.01 4.12 -3.78
CA GLY A 247 4.87 3.26 -3.98
C GLY A 247 4.04 3.13 -2.71
N PHE A 248 2.88 2.51 -2.83
CA PHE A 248 2.07 2.09 -1.69
C PHE A 248 1.41 0.74 -1.97
N ALA A 249 0.94 0.11 -0.91
CA ALA A 249 0.05 -1.03 -0.97
C ALA A 249 -1.19 -0.78 -0.12
N LEU A 250 -2.35 -1.07 -0.70
CA LEU A 250 -3.65 -1.07 -0.02
C LEU A 250 -3.99 -2.49 0.42
N ASP A 251 -4.47 -2.65 1.63
CA ASP A 251 -5.02 -3.89 2.18
C ASP A 251 -6.47 -4.01 1.71
N LEU A 252 -6.73 -4.88 0.72
CA LEU A 252 -8.04 -4.99 0.08
C LEU A 252 -9.08 -5.65 1.00
N GLU A 253 -8.65 -6.47 1.95
CA GLU A 253 -9.55 -7.06 2.93
C GLU A 253 -10.06 -5.97 3.89
N MET A 254 -9.15 -5.11 4.39
CA MET A 254 -9.53 -3.97 5.22
C MET A 254 -10.42 -2.97 4.47
N ILE A 255 -10.12 -2.70 3.21
CA ILE A 255 -10.95 -1.85 2.36
C ILE A 255 -12.34 -2.47 2.17
N SER A 256 -12.42 -3.78 1.95
CA SER A 256 -13.70 -4.46 1.75
C SER A 256 -14.61 -4.42 3.00
N GLU A 257 -14.02 -4.34 4.19
CA GLU A 257 -14.77 -4.21 5.46
C GLU A 257 -15.44 -2.83 5.62
N ILE A 258 -14.83 -1.78 5.04
CA ILE A 258 -15.34 -0.40 5.12
C ILE A 258 -16.06 0.06 3.85
N TYR A 259 -15.97 -0.71 2.76
CA TYR A 259 -16.60 -0.41 1.50
C TYR A 259 -18.12 -0.67 1.57
N ASN A 260 -18.90 0.32 1.22
CA ASN A 260 -20.36 0.19 1.13
C ASN A 260 -20.72 -0.18 -0.31
N ILE A 261 -21.26 -1.37 -0.51
CA ILE A 261 -21.84 -1.76 -1.79
C ILE A 261 -23.09 -0.89 -2.00
N GLU A 262 -23.09 -0.04 -3.02
CA GLU A 262 -24.32 0.41 -3.62
C GLU A 262 -24.75 -0.71 -4.60
N GLU A 263 -25.89 -1.32 -4.37
CA GLU A 263 -26.46 -2.29 -5.32
C GLU A 263 -26.76 -1.58 -6.66
N GLU A 264 -25.78 -1.49 -7.53
CA GLU A 264 -26.02 -1.19 -8.92
C GLU A 264 -26.55 -2.46 -9.59
N ASN A 265 -27.87 -2.60 -9.63
CA ASN A 265 -28.55 -3.63 -10.40
C ASN A 265 -28.57 -3.28 -11.91
N ASP A 266 -27.40 -3.05 -12.49
CA ASP A 266 -27.22 -2.73 -13.91
C ASP A 266 -27.24 -3.97 -14.83
N PHE A 267 -27.86 -5.06 -14.37
CA PHE A 267 -27.94 -6.25 -15.21
C PHE A 267 -29.20 -6.23 -16.08
N VAL A 268 -29.04 -6.46 -17.38
CA VAL A 268 -30.13 -6.82 -18.26
C VAL A 268 -30.52 -8.28 -17.96
N VAL A 269 -31.69 -8.47 -17.37
CA VAL A 269 -32.21 -9.81 -17.11
C VAL A 269 -32.72 -10.41 -18.40
N VAL A 270 -32.21 -11.61 -18.73
CA VAL A 270 -32.63 -12.36 -19.90
C VAL A 270 -33.26 -13.67 -19.48
N ASP A 271 -34.53 -13.82 -19.84
CA ASP A 271 -35.35 -15.01 -19.60
C ASP A 271 -35.76 -15.68 -20.92
N GLY A 272 -36.38 -16.82 -20.87
CA GLY A 272 -36.97 -17.53 -22.00
C GLY A 272 -36.35 -18.89 -22.29
N ASP A 273 -36.60 -19.43 -23.51
CA ASP A 273 -36.03 -20.71 -23.87
C ASP A 273 -34.51 -20.71 -24.00
N LEU A 274 -33.88 -21.81 -23.61
CA LEU A 274 -32.42 -21.90 -23.51
C LEU A 274 -31.67 -21.48 -24.78
N LYS A 275 -32.18 -21.72 -25.95
CA LYS A 275 -31.48 -21.45 -27.22
C LYS A 275 -31.53 -19.97 -27.59
N THR A 276 -32.71 -19.35 -27.45
CA THR A 276 -32.92 -17.95 -27.87
C THR A 276 -32.41 -16.97 -26.81
N SER A 277 -32.65 -17.27 -25.52
CA SER A 277 -32.18 -16.44 -24.45
C SER A 277 -30.65 -16.35 -24.38
N TYR A 278 -29.94 -17.48 -24.48
CA TYR A 278 -28.46 -17.44 -24.50
C TYR A 278 -27.90 -16.78 -25.77
N ARG A 279 -28.58 -16.84 -26.91
CA ARG A 279 -28.20 -16.11 -28.12
C ARG A 279 -28.36 -14.61 -27.93
N ARG A 280 -29.47 -14.17 -27.31
CA ARG A 280 -29.72 -12.76 -26.96
C ARG A 280 -28.69 -12.26 -25.94
N ALA A 281 -28.43 -13.03 -24.88
CA ALA A 281 -27.45 -12.70 -23.88
C ALA A 281 -26.05 -12.47 -24.47
N ARG A 282 -25.59 -13.32 -25.40
CA ARG A 282 -24.30 -13.12 -26.08
C ARG A 282 -24.26 -11.81 -26.87
N GLY A 283 -25.32 -11.45 -27.58
CA GLY A 283 -25.40 -10.19 -28.30
C GLY A 283 -25.29 -8.99 -27.35
N LEU A 284 -26.03 -9.00 -26.25
CA LEU A 284 -25.97 -7.97 -25.22
C LEU A 284 -24.56 -7.84 -24.61
N VAL A 285 -23.89 -8.95 -24.32
CA VAL A 285 -22.51 -8.94 -23.80
C VAL A 285 -21.53 -8.38 -24.85
N GLU A 286 -21.69 -8.72 -26.13
CA GLU A 286 -20.89 -8.15 -27.22
C GLU A 286 -21.11 -6.63 -27.38
N ASP A 287 -22.32 -6.15 -27.07
CA ASP A 287 -22.68 -4.71 -27.03
C ASP A 287 -22.22 -3.99 -25.74
N GLY A 288 -21.60 -4.73 -24.80
CA GLY A 288 -21.02 -4.19 -23.57
C GLY A 288 -21.97 -4.19 -22.36
N GLU A 289 -23.16 -4.78 -22.48
CA GLU A 289 -24.14 -4.87 -21.41
C GLU A 289 -23.77 -5.97 -20.39
N LYS A 290 -24.07 -5.71 -19.11
CA LYS A 290 -24.01 -6.73 -18.06
C LYS A 290 -25.30 -7.58 -18.11
N VAL A 291 -25.17 -8.87 -18.21
CA VAL A 291 -26.31 -9.77 -18.38
C VAL A 291 -26.45 -10.75 -17.22
N ARG A 292 -27.67 -10.93 -16.73
CA ARG A 292 -28.04 -12.00 -15.79
C ARG A 292 -29.10 -12.89 -16.42
N MET A 293 -28.83 -14.20 -16.47
CA MET A 293 -29.82 -15.18 -16.93
C MET A 293 -30.79 -15.49 -15.78
N GLU A 294 -32.08 -15.42 -16.03
CA GLU A 294 -33.10 -15.92 -15.11
C GLU A 294 -33.28 -17.43 -15.35
N ILE A 295 -33.22 -18.23 -14.26
CA ILE A 295 -33.28 -19.68 -14.32
C ILE A 295 -34.63 -20.16 -13.76
#